data_08f54754e3fbb4bf2ac46bd41b22e27b
#
_entry.id   08f54754e3fbb4bf2ac46bd41b22e27b
#
_cell.length_a   1.000
_cell.length_b   1.000
_cell.length_c   1.000
_cell.angle_alpha   90.00
_cell.angle_beta   90.00
_cell.angle_gamma   90.00
#
_symmetry.space_group_name_H-M   'P 1'
#
loop_
_entity.id
_entity.type
_entity.pdbx_description
1 polymer ?
#
loop_
_entity_poly.entity_id
_entity_poly.type
_entity_poly.pdbx_seq_one_letter_code
_entity_poly.pdbx_strand_id
1 'polypeptide(L)' 'MLLYSSETTIKISAADVDVITNELEVTKEEAHTALLRGNGDVVQALRHLLQ' A
#
# COMPACT_ATOMS: atom_id res chain seq x y z
N MET A 1 -25.77 8.92 -5.77
CA MET A 1 -25.25 8.73 -5.70
C MET A 1 -24.40 8.42 -5.41
N LEU A 2 -24.07 8.55 -5.39
CA LEU A 2 -23.31 8.23 -4.99
C LEU A 2 -22.38 7.87 -4.77
N LEU A 3 -21.99 7.77 -4.93
CA LEU A 3 -21.20 7.44 -4.87
C LEU A 3 -20.22 7.34 -4.49
N TYR A 4 -19.72 7.38 -4.38
CA TYR A 4 -18.90 7.26 -4.05
C TYR A 4 -18.03 7.11 -3.53
N SER A 5 -17.50 7.15 -4.01
CA SER A 5 -16.82 7.71 -2.86
C SER A 5 -16.00 6.66 -2.13
N SER A 6 -16.41 5.49 -2.15
CA SER A 6 -15.68 4.40 -1.49
C SER A 6 -14.31 4.21 -2.13
N GLU A 7 -14.18 4.57 -3.34
CA GLU A 7 -12.90 4.39 -4.03
C GLU A 7 -11.80 5.26 -3.44
N THR A 8 -12.17 6.27 -2.68
CA THR A 8 -11.18 7.12 -2.06
C THR A 8 -10.78 6.61 -0.68
N THR A 9 -11.40 5.53 -0.25
CA THR A 9 -11.15 5.01 1.08
C THR A 9 -10.33 3.74 1.00
N ILE A 10 -9.06 3.91 0.66
CA ILE A 10 -8.15 2.78 0.61
C ILE A 10 -7.66 2.52 2.02
N LYS A 11 -7.96 1.34 2.53
CA LYS A 11 -7.55 0.96 3.86
C LYS A 11 -6.21 0.25 3.79
N ILE A 12 -5.23 0.83 4.45
CA ILE A 12 -3.90 0.27 4.48
C ILE A 12 -3.68 -0.30 5.87
N SER A 13 -3.48 -1.59 5.92
CA SER A 13 -3.27 -2.29 7.18
C SER A 13 -1.84 -2.08 7.66
N ALA A 14 -1.70 -1.87 8.97
CA ALA A 14 -0.36 -1.78 9.54
C ALA A 14 0.41 -3.06 9.29
N ALA A 15 -0.28 -4.20 9.28
CA ALA A 15 0.38 -5.47 9.02
C ALA A 15 0.96 -5.50 7.61
N ASP A 16 0.23 -4.93 6.64
CA ASP A 16 0.72 -4.88 5.28
C ASP A 16 1.94 -3.99 5.17
N VAL A 17 1.92 -2.86 5.85
CA VAL A 17 3.08 -1.97 5.89
C VAL A 17 4.29 -2.69 6.47
N ASP A 18 4.08 -3.42 7.56
CA ASP A 18 5.16 -4.17 8.19
C ASP A 18 5.72 -5.22 7.26
N VAL A 19 4.86 -5.91 6.52
CA VAL A 19 5.32 -6.94 5.59
C VAL A 19 6.26 -6.32 4.56
N ILE A 20 5.86 -5.21 3.97
CA ILE A 20 6.67 -4.58 2.95
C ILE A 20 7.97 -4.03 3.55
N THR A 21 7.87 -3.40 4.71
CA THR A 21 9.04 -2.85 5.38
C THR A 21 10.06 -3.95 5.66
N ASN A 22 9.60 -5.10 6.15
CA ASN A 22 10.48 -6.20 6.49
C ASN A 22 11.05 -6.87 5.24
N GLU A 23 10.23 -7.04 4.22
CA GLU A 23 10.68 -7.76 3.04
C GLU A 23 11.66 -6.96 2.21
N LEU A 24 11.45 -5.66 2.11
CA LEU A 24 12.26 -4.83 1.22
C LEU A 24 13.17 -3.87 1.98
N GLU A 25 13.08 -3.85 3.30
CA GLU A 25 13.90 -2.99 4.15
C GLU A 25 13.76 -1.53 3.76
N VAL A 26 12.54 -1.14 3.47
CA VAL A 26 12.23 0.26 3.17
C VAL A 26 11.61 0.90 4.41
N THR A 27 11.49 2.22 4.38
CA THR A 27 10.88 2.92 5.50
C THR A 27 9.37 2.69 5.48
N LYS A 28 8.74 2.96 6.63
CA LYS A 28 7.29 2.83 6.70
C LYS A 28 6.59 3.77 5.74
N GLU A 29 7.15 4.96 5.56
CA GLU A 29 6.56 5.93 4.65
C GLU A 29 6.61 5.42 3.22
N GLU A 30 7.72 4.83 2.85
CA GLU A 30 7.85 4.27 1.51
C GLU A 30 6.87 3.12 1.30
N ALA A 31 6.77 2.25 2.30
CA ALA A 31 5.84 1.14 2.22
C ALA A 31 4.39 1.63 2.12
N HIS A 32 4.06 2.63 2.92
CA HIS A 32 2.71 3.18 2.91
C HIS A 32 2.38 3.79 1.55
N THR A 33 3.31 4.56 1.00
CA THR A 33 3.12 5.18 -0.31
C THR A 33 2.95 4.11 -1.38
N ALA A 34 3.75 3.05 -1.31
CA ALA A 34 3.66 1.98 -2.28
C ALA A 34 2.29 1.30 -2.20
N LEU A 35 1.80 1.09 -0.98
CA LEU A 35 0.47 0.49 -0.81
C LEU A 35 -0.62 1.38 -1.37
N LEU A 36 -0.49 2.69 -1.20
CA LEU A 36 -1.46 3.61 -1.79
C LEU A 36 -1.46 3.49 -3.30
N ARG A 37 -0.29 3.42 -3.90
CA ARG A 37 -0.18 3.29 -5.35
C ARG A 37 -0.70 1.95 -5.83
N GLY A 38 -0.60 0.94 -4.99
CA GLY A 38 -1.11 -0.39 -5.33
C GLY A 38 -2.53 -0.64 -4.90
N ASN A 39 -3.25 0.43 -4.51
CA ASN A 39 -4.65 0.32 -4.08
C ASN A 39 -4.81 -0.60 -2.87
N GLY A 40 -3.82 -0.59 -2.00
CA GLY A 40 -3.85 -1.40 -0.79
C GLY A 40 -3.45 -2.85 -1.00
N ASP A 41 -3.03 -3.20 -2.20
CA ASP A 41 -2.64 -4.57 -2.53
C ASP A 41 -1.13 -4.71 -2.31
N VAL A 42 -0.76 -5.64 -1.42
CA VAL A 42 0.65 -5.84 -1.09
C VAL A 42 1.45 -6.27 -2.32
N VAL A 43 0.88 -7.14 -3.15
CA VAL A 43 1.59 -7.60 -4.33
C VAL A 43 1.88 -6.44 -5.27
N GLN A 44 0.89 -5.59 -5.49
CA GLN A 44 1.10 -4.42 -6.35
C GLN A 44 2.12 -3.47 -5.75
N ALA A 45 2.06 -3.28 -4.43
CA ALA A 45 3.01 -2.42 -3.75
C ALA A 45 4.43 -2.93 -3.91
N LEU A 46 4.61 -4.22 -3.75
CA LEU A 46 5.93 -4.83 -3.92
C LEU A 46 6.45 -4.63 -5.34
N ARG A 47 5.58 -4.74 -6.31
CA ARG A 47 5.99 -4.56 -7.70
C ARG A 47 6.44 -3.12 -7.95
N HIS A 48 5.73 -2.15 -7.37
CA HIS A 48 6.13 -0.76 -7.50
C HIS A 48 7.52 -0.52 -6.94
N LEU A 49 7.80 -1.12 -5.79
CA LEU A 49 9.08 -0.90 -5.13
C LEU A 49 10.21 -1.65 -5.80
N LEU A 50 9.91 -2.74 -6.48
CA LEU A 50 10.93 -3.57 -7.10
C LEU A 50 11.28 -3.14 -8.51
N GLN A 51 10.51 -2.22 -9.05
CA GLN A 51 10.80 -1.73 -10.40
C GLN A 51 11.93 -0.74 -10.43
#